data_388c1dede3158e0c745be836262d7798
#
_entry.id   388c1dede3158e0c745be836262d7798
#
_cell.length_a   1.000
_cell.length_b   1.000
_cell.length_c   1.000
_cell.angle_alpha   90.00
_cell.angle_beta   90.00
_cell.angle_gamma   90.00
#
_symmetry.space_group_name_H-M   'P 1'
#
loop_
_entity.id
_entity.type
_entity.pdbx_description
1 polymer ?
#
loop_
_entity_poly.entity_id
_entity_poly.type
_entity_poly.pdbx_seq_one_letter_code
_entity_poly.pdbx_strand_id
1 'polypeptide(L)'
;KSPPAATAAGAIALPSVTLGKPDSRKLKLGWIGCGGRGSGAINQALTADSNVQLWSIGEAFKDKADAGLERIQKIHPGKVSVDKSRVFAGLDAYQKVIDSGVDVVILTTPPGFRPMHIKAAVDAGKHVFAEKPMATDAPGVRSVIKSIAKAKAQGTSIVDGFVWRWTYAQRDTYKRILGGDIGTTDPDGYFG
;
A
#
# COMPACT_ATOMS: atom_id res chain seq x y z
N LYS A 1 2.51 64.72 21.81
CA LYS A 1 3.19 63.54 21.21
C LYS A 1 2.41 62.30 21.61
N SER A 2 1.62 61.80 20.68
CA SER A 2 0.89 60.53 20.87
C SER A 2 1.80 59.32 20.64
N PRO A 3 1.68 58.20 21.38
CA PRO A 3 2.50 57.02 21.16
C PRO A 3 2.00 56.27 19.91
N PRO A 4 2.88 55.51 19.23
CA PRO A 4 2.52 54.75 18.05
C PRO A 4 1.66 53.54 18.40
N ALA A 5 0.67 53.25 17.56
CA ALA A 5 -0.21 52.14 17.67
C ALA A 5 0.57 50.80 17.50
N ALA A 6 0.42 49.92 18.43
CA ALA A 6 0.96 48.56 18.36
C ALA A 6 0.20 47.77 17.28
N THR A 7 0.89 47.33 16.25
CA THR A 7 0.40 46.43 15.23
C THR A 7 0.25 45.02 15.87
N ALA A 8 -0.97 44.55 15.97
CA ALA A 8 -1.28 43.18 16.40
C ALA A 8 -0.74 42.21 15.34
N ALA A 9 0.29 41.43 15.69
CA ALA A 9 0.74 40.31 14.89
C ALA A 9 -0.32 39.22 14.90
N GLY A 10 -0.99 39.03 13.78
CA GLY A 10 -1.97 37.95 13.61
C GLY A 10 -1.26 36.59 13.73
N ALA A 11 -1.59 35.83 14.75
CA ALA A 11 -1.14 34.46 14.88
C ALA A 11 -1.73 33.63 13.74
N ILE A 12 -0.88 33.13 12.85
CA ILE A 12 -1.27 32.14 11.84
C ILE A 12 -1.51 30.84 12.60
N ALA A 13 -2.77 30.47 12.79
CA ALA A 13 -3.14 29.17 13.31
C ALA A 13 -2.76 28.10 12.25
N LEU A 14 -1.66 27.40 12.45
CA LEU A 14 -1.35 26.21 11.67
C LEU A 14 -2.41 25.15 11.98
N PRO A 15 -2.96 24.46 10.96
CA PRO A 15 -3.88 23.36 11.21
C PRO A 15 -3.16 22.32 12.06
N SER A 16 -3.64 22.13 13.28
CA SER A 16 -3.17 21.02 14.12
C SER A 16 -3.61 19.72 13.46
N VAL A 17 -2.66 18.96 12.93
CA VAL A 17 -2.91 17.55 12.55
C VAL A 17 -3.16 16.81 13.87
N THR A 18 -4.43 16.58 14.17
CA THR A 18 -4.80 15.70 15.28
C THR A 18 -4.43 14.29 14.84
N LEU A 19 -3.25 13.83 15.24
CA LEU A 19 -2.92 12.41 15.17
C LEU A 19 -3.93 11.73 16.09
N GLY A 20 -4.89 11.02 15.49
CA GLY A 20 -5.86 10.23 16.24
C GLY A 20 -5.10 9.32 17.22
N LYS A 21 -5.70 9.09 18.40
CA LYS A 21 -5.18 8.15 19.38
C LYS A 21 -4.85 6.84 18.64
N PRO A 22 -3.65 6.25 18.81
CA PRO A 22 -3.34 4.98 18.16
C PRO A 22 -4.44 3.97 18.49
N ASP A 23 -5.09 3.44 17.47
CA ASP A 23 -6.04 2.35 17.66
C ASP A 23 -5.25 1.17 18.24
N SER A 24 -5.62 0.74 19.44
CA SER A 24 -4.98 -0.42 20.10
C SER A 24 -5.33 -1.75 19.40
N ARG A 25 -6.28 -1.70 18.45
CA ARG A 25 -6.71 -2.83 17.65
C ARG A 25 -5.66 -3.14 16.59
N LYS A 26 -5.20 -4.40 16.54
CA LYS A 26 -4.32 -4.87 15.45
C LYS A 26 -5.04 -4.76 14.09
N LEU A 27 -4.38 -4.15 13.12
CA LEU A 27 -4.84 -4.08 11.75
C LEU A 27 -4.79 -5.47 11.11
N LYS A 28 -5.89 -5.86 10.50
CA LYS A 28 -6.05 -7.16 9.83
C LYS A 28 -5.63 -7.05 8.37
N LEU A 29 -4.57 -7.77 8.01
CA LEU A 29 -4.06 -7.83 6.64
C LEU A 29 -4.69 -8.99 5.88
N GLY A 30 -5.19 -8.72 4.69
CA GLY A 30 -5.56 -9.72 3.69
C GLY A 30 -4.46 -9.84 2.63
N TRP A 31 -3.93 -11.03 2.44
CA TRP A 31 -2.87 -11.28 1.47
C TRP A 31 -3.41 -11.99 0.24
N ILE A 32 -3.28 -11.39 -0.95
CA ILE A 32 -3.78 -11.92 -2.22
C ILE A 32 -2.62 -12.10 -3.19
N GLY A 33 -2.37 -13.35 -3.57
CA GLY A 33 -1.23 -13.78 -4.39
C GLY A 33 -0.05 -14.26 -3.56
N CYS A 34 -0.01 -15.58 -3.28
CA CYS A 34 0.93 -16.18 -2.33
C CYS A 34 2.26 -16.65 -2.95
N GLY A 35 2.65 -16.08 -4.10
CA GLY A 35 3.93 -16.33 -4.76
C GLY A 35 5.15 -15.77 -4.02
N GLY A 36 6.33 -15.89 -4.63
CA GLY A 36 7.59 -15.44 -4.03
C GLY A 36 7.60 -13.95 -3.66
N ARG A 37 7.14 -13.06 -4.57
CA ARG A 37 7.04 -11.63 -4.27
C ARG A 37 6.01 -11.36 -3.17
N GLY A 38 4.88 -12.05 -3.20
CA GLY A 38 3.84 -11.92 -2.18
C GLY A 38 4.34 -12.33 -0.79
N SER A 39 5.07 -13.44 -0.69
CA SER A 39 5.70 -13.89 0.55
C SER A 39 6.68 -12.83 1.10
N GLY A 40 7.47 -12.18 0.21
CA GLY A 40 8.34 -11.07 0.59
C GLY A 40 7.57 -9.86 1.11
N ALA A 41 6.51 -9.45 0.40
CA ALA A 41 5.71 -8.29 0.76
C ALA A 41 5.03 -8.46 2.12
N ILE A 42 4.39 -9.61 2.36
CA ILE A 42 3.73 -9.87 3.65
C ILE A 42 4.74 -10.02 4.78
N ASN A 43 5.90 -10.66 4.54
CA ASN A 43 6.98 -10.72 5.52
C ASN A 43 7.44 -9.31 5.93
N GLN A 44 7.67 -8.43 4.96
CA GLN A 44 8.07 -7.03 5.20
C GLN A 44 6.99 -6.26 5.98
N ALA A 45 5.72 -6.40 5.62
CA ALA A 45 4.61 -5.75 6.32
C ALA A 45 4.52 -6.20 7.78
N LEU A 46 4.63 -7.50 8.04
CA LEU A 46 4.60 -8.05 9.40
C LEU A 46 5.85 -7.68 10.21
N THR A 47 6.98 -7.43 9.56
CA THR A 47 8.22 -6.98 10.23
C THR A 47 8.14 -5.50 10.60
N ALA A 48 7.60 -4.67 9.70
CA ALA A 48 7.64 -3.21 9.81
C ALA A 48 6.78 -2.65 10.96
N ASP A 49 5.66 -3.32 11.30
CA ASP A 49 4.75 -2.83 12.32
C ASP A 49 4.36 -3.95 13.30
N SER A 50 4.39 -3.65 14.59
CA SER A 50 3.93 -4.57 15.64
C SER A 50 2.42 -4.66 15.74
N ASN A 51 1.69 -3.65 15.24
CA ASN A 51 0.23 -3.54 15.33
C ASN A 51 -0.50 -4.11 14.12
N VAL A 52 0.11 -5.04 13.39
CA VAL A 52 -0.51 -5.74 12.25
C VAL A 52 -0.56 -7.25 12.49
N GLN A 53 -1.54 -7.91 11.88
CA GLN A 53 -1.65 -9.36 11.84
C GLN A 53 -2.14 -9.83 10.48
N LEU A 54 -1.62 -10.97 10.01
CA LEU A 54 -2.17 -11.66 8.84
C LEU A 54 -3.47 -12.35 9.26
N TRP A 55 -4.57 -11.97 8.60
CA TRP A 55 -5.93 -12.40 8.93
C TRP A 55 -6.52 -13.41 7.96
N SER A 56 -6.31 -13.20 6.66
CA SER A 56 -6.79 -14.06 5.59
C SER A 56 -5.84 -14.07 4.41
N ILE A 57 -5.89 -15.14 3.63
CA ILE A 57 -5.10 -15.30 2.41
C ILE A 57 -5.96 -15.77 1.25
N GLY A 58 -5.60 -15.34 0.04
CA GLY A 58 -6.22 -15.73 -1.22
C GLY A 58 -5.18 -16.00 -2.30
N GLU A 59 -5.33 -17.13 -2.98
CA GLU A 59 -4.44 -17.54 -4.06
C GLU A 59 -5.26 -18.35 -5.09
N ALA A 60 -4.87 -18.30 -6.36
CA ALA A 60 -5.54 -19.09 -7.39
C ALA A 60 -5.37 -20.61 -7.16
N PHE A 61 -4.22 -21.02 -6.63
CA PHE A 61 -3.84 -22.41 -6.43
C PHE A 61 -3.73 -22.75 -4.93
N LYS A 62 -4.48 -23.78 -4.51
CA LYS A 62 -4.58 -24.17 -3.09
C LYS A 62 -3.23 -24.55 -2.46
N ASP A 63 -2.43 -25.31 -3.19
CA ASP A 63 -1.09 -25.73 -2.76
C ASP A 63 -0.15 -24.55 -2.50
N LYS A 64 -0.24 -23.51 -3.32
CA LYS A 64 0.52 -22.26 -3.14
C LYS A 64 0.00 -21.44 -1.95
N ALA A 65 -1.31 -21.42 -1.73
CA ALA A 65 -1.89 -20.79 -0.55
C ALA A 65 -1.37 -21.45 0.73
N ASP A 66 -1.44 -22.77 0.81
CA ASP A 66 -1.03 -23.54 1.98
C ASP A 66 0.49 -23.39 2.24
N ALA A 67 1.33 -23.53 1.20
CA ALA A 67 2.78 -23.36 1.31
C ALA A 67 3.17 -21.93 1.70
N GLY A 68 2.45 -20.93 1.19
CA GLY A 68 2.65 -19.54 1.56
C GLY A 68 2.34 -19.29 3.02
N LEU A 69 1.18 -19.78 3.50
CA LEU A 69 0.77 -19.66 4.89
C LEU A 69 1.77 -20.32 5.83
N GLU A 70 2.16 -21.55 5.56
CA GLU A 70 3.12 -22.29 6.37
C GLU A 70 4.46 -21.53 6.50
N ARG A 71 4.95 -20.99 5.39
CA ARG A 71 6.20 -20.21 5.37
C ARG A 71 6.10 -18.97 6.28
N ILE A 72 5.03 -18.19 6.15
CA ILE A 72 4.86 -16.96 6.92
C ILE A 72 4.59 -17.26 8.39
N GLN A 73 3.88 -18.34 8.69
CA GLN A 73 3.63 -18.79 10.07
C GLN A 73 4.92 -19.20 10.79
N LYS A 74 5.86 -19.83 10.08
CA LYS A 74 7.19 -20.15 10.63
C LYS A 74 8.02 -18.90 10.96
N ILE A 75 7.92 -17.86 10.14
CA ILE A 75 8.68 -16.62 10.33
C ILE A 75 8.03 -15.73 11.40
N HIS A 76 6.70 -15.65 11.44
CA HIS A 76 5.93 -14.75 12.30
C HIS A 76 4.84 -15.49 13.10
N PRO A 77 5.18 -16.45 13.97
CA PRO A 77 4.17 -17.29 14.64
C PRO A 77 3.17 -16.47 15.49
N GLY A 78 3.59 -15.34 16.04
CA GLY A 78 2.75 -14.46 16.86
C GLY A 78 1.92 -13.43 16.08
N LYS A 79 2.07 -13.35 14.74
CA LYS A 79 1.38 -12.36 13.89
C LYS A 79 0.50 -12.98 12.82
N VAL A 80 0.39 -14.30 12.77
CA VAL A 80 -0.47 -15.04 11.84
C VAL A 80 -1.69 -15.54 12.59
N SER A 81 -2.85 -14.96 12.28
CA SER A 81 -4.15 -15.30 12.90
C SER A 81 -5.12 -15.82 11.82
N VAL A 82 -4.59 -16.54 10.84
CA VAL A 82 -5.36 -17.11 9.73
C VAL A 82 -6.01 -18.41 10.18
N ASP A 83 -7.34 -18.42 10.28
CA ASP A 83 -8.12 -19.63 10.43
C ASP A 83 -8.23 -20.39 9.10
N LYS A 84 -8.37 -21.71 9.13
CA LYS A 84 -8.51 -22.54 7.92
C LYS A 84 -9.67 -22.10 7.02
N SER A 85 -10.74 -21.57 7.59
CA SER A 85 -11.90 -21.03 6.86
C SER A 85 -11.59 -19.72 6.11
N ARG A 86 -10.45 -19.08 6.40
CA ARG A 86 -9.97 -17.84 5.76
C ARG A 86 -8.76 -18.07 4.85
N VAL A 87 -8.54 -19.33 4.43
CA VAL A 87 -7.60 -19.72 3.38
C VAL A 87 -8.39 -20.00 2.11
N PHE A 88 -8.40 -19.04 1.20
CA PHE A 88 -9.23 -19.10 0.00
C PHE A 88 -8.40 -19.48 -1.22
N ALA A 89 -8.94 -20.37 -2.05
CA ALA A 89 -8.35 -20.78 -3.32
C ALA A 89 -9.32 -20.52 -4.48
N GLY A 90 -8.77 -20.26 -5.67
CA GLY A 90 -9.53 -19.96 -6.88
C GLY A 90 -9.37 -18.52 -7.34
N LEU A 91 -9.88 -18.23 -8.54
CA LEU A 91 -9.80 -16.89 -9.12
C LEU A 91 -10.70 -15.87 -8.40
N ASP A 92 -11.68 -16.31 -7.64
CA ASP A 92 -12.57 -15.50 -6.80
C ASP A 92 -12.06 -15.33 -5.37
N ALA A 93 -10.91 -15.93 -5.03
CA ALA A 93 -10.33 -15.87 -3.69
C ALA A 93 -10.09 -14.42 -3.20
N TYR A 94 -9.77 -13.51 -4.12
CA TYR A 94 -9.57 -12.08 -3.79
C TYR A 94 -10.82 -11.46 -3.15
N GLN A 95 -12.00 -11.76 -3.67
CA GLN A 95 -13.26 -11.23 -3.13
C GLN A 95 -13.51 -11.78 -1.72
N LYS A 96 -13.31 -13.08 -1.53
CA LYS A 96 -13.47 -13.73 -0.23
C LYS A 96 -12.51 -13.18 0.84
N VAL A 97 -11.28 -12.83 0.45
CA VAL A 97 -10.33 -12.11 1.33
C VAL A 97 -10.86 -10.74 1.70
N ILE A 98 -11.33 -9.95 0.73
CA ILE A 98 -11.89 -8.61 0.97
C ILE A 98 -13.07 -8.68 1.93
N ASP A 99 -13.95 -9.67 1.76
CA ASP A 99 -15.17 -9.86 2.56
C ASP A 99 -14.91 -10.47 3.95
N SER A 100 -13.69 -10.98 4.21
CA SER A 100 -13.33 -11.65 5.46
C SER A 100 -13.11 -10.72 6.66
N GLY A 101 -13.38 -9.42 6.51
CA GLY A 101 -13.22 -8.43 7.57
C GLY A 101 -11.80 -7.88 7.73
N VAL A 102 -11.01 -7.87 6.67
CA VAL A 102 -9.67 -7.24 6.63
C VAL A 102 -9.78 -5.72 6.64
N ASP A 103 -8.75 -5.05 7.14
CA ASP A 103 -8.61 -3.59 7.10
C ASP A 103 -7.76 -3.15 5.90
N VAL A 104 -6.72 -3.91 5.60
CA VAL A 104 -5.76 -3.63 4.53
C VAL A 104 -5.62 -4.84 3.63
N VAL A 105 -5.61 -4.64 2.33
CA VAL A 105 -5.38 -5.69 1.32
C VAL A 105 -4.00 -5.51 0.69
N ILE A 106 -3.20 -6.59 0.70
CA ILE A 106 -1.88 -6.65 0.05
C ILE A 106 -2.02 -7.43 -1.25
N LEU A 107 -1.95 -6.72 -2.39
CA LEU A 107 -2.15 -7.25 -3.73
C LEU A 107 -0.82 -7.56 -4.40
N THR A 108 -0.52 -8.84 -4.54
CA THR A 108 0.72 -9.35 -5.15
C THR A 108 0.47 -10.34 -6.29
N THR A 109 -0.76 -10.36 -6.81
CA THR A 109 -1.15 -11.12 -7.99
C THR A 109 -0.48 -10.59 -9.27
N PRO A 110 -0.48 -11.33 -10.39
CA PRO A 110 -0.01 -10.82 -11.67
C PRO A 110 -0.73 -9.52 -12.08
N PRO A 111 -0.05 -8.59 -12.76
CA PRO A 111 -0.56 -7.23 -12.97
C PRO A 111 -1.86 -7.14 -13.76
N GLY A 112 -2.18 -8.13 -14.61
CA GLY A 112 -3.44 -8.16 -15.36
C GLY A 112 -4.69 -8.25 -14.46
N PHE A 113 -4.59 -8.85 -13.27
CA PHE A 113 -5.69 -8.93 -12.31
C PHE A 113 -5.80 -7.68 -11.40
N ARG A 114 -4.74 -6.91 -11.32
CA ARG A 114 -4.60 -5.87 -10.30
C ARG A 114 -5.65 -4.76 -10.37
N PRO A 115 -6.02 -4.22 -11.55
CA PRO A 115 -7.07 -3.20 -11.64
C PRO A 115 -8.41 -3.65 -11.07
N MET A 116 -8.79 -4.90 -11.34
CA MET A 116 -10.02 -5.50 -10.81
C MET A 116 -9.96 -5.67 -9.29
N HIS A 117 -8.84 -6.17 -8.77
CA HIS A 117 -8.66 -6.39 -7.33
C HIS A 117 -8.58 -5.06 -6.56
N ILE A 118 -7.91 -4.04 -7.10
CA ILE A 118 -7.87 -2.69 -6.53
C ILE A 118 -9.27 -2.11 -6.46
N LYS A 119 -10.02 -2.20 -7.57
CA LYS A 119 -11.40 -1.69 -7.63
C LYS A 119 -12.27 -2.36 -6.57
N ALA A 120 -12.23 -3.69 -6.45
CA ALA A 120 -13.02 -4.42 -5.47
C ALA A 120 -12.66 -4.04 -4.03
N ALA A 121 -11.37 -3.94 -3.71
CA ALA A 121 -10.92 -3.55 -2.37
C ALA A 121 -11.35 -2.12 -2.01
N VAL A 122 -11.21 -1.18 -2.95
CA VAL A 122 -11.66 0.22 -2.77
C VAL A 122 -13.18 0.31 -2.66
N ASP A 123 -13.93 -0.44 -3.47
CA ASP A 123 -15.40 -0.48 -3.38
C ASP A 123 -15.89 -0.97 -2.01
N ALA A 124 -15.11 -1.87 -1.39
CA ALA A 124 -15.35 -2.38 -0.04
C ALA A 124 -14.75 -1.50 1.08
N GLY A 125 -14.22 -0.31 0.76
CA GLY A 125 -13.67 0.63 1.74
C GLY A 125 -12.38 0.17 2.40
N LYS A 126 -11.56 -0.66 1.73
CA LYS A 126 -10.31 -1.17 2.29
C LYS A 126 -9.12 -0.28 1.91
N HIS A 127 -8.12 -0.23 2.79
CA HIS A 127 -6.80 0.26 2.42
C HIS A 127 -6.09 -0.77 1.53
N VAL A 128 -5.27 -0.31 0.61
CA VAL A 128 -4.63 -1.17 -0.39
C VAL A 128 -3.12 -0.90 -0.46
N PHE A 129 -2.33 -1.94 -0.35
CA PHE A 129 -0.97 -1.98 -0.89
C PHE A 129 -1.00 -2.83 -2.15
N ALA A 130 -0.52 -2.29 -3.27
CA ALA A 130 -0.51 -3.01 -4.55
C ALA A 130 0.90 -3.03 -5.15
N GLU A 131 1.39 -4.21 -5.50
CA GLU A 131 2.68 -4.36 -6.20
C GLU A 131 2.66 -3.72 -7.59
N LYS A 132 3.83 -3.28 -8.03
CA LYS A 132 4.04 -2.79 -9.39
C LYS A 132 4.00 -3.95 -10.42
N PRO A 133 3.66 -3.67 -11.69
CA PRO A 133 2.95 -2.50 -12.17
C PRO A 133 1.46 -2.56 -11.82
N MET A 134 0.81 -1.40 -11.77
CA MET A 134 -0.59 -1.27 -11.33
C MET A 134 -1.60 -1.81 -12.36
N ALA A 135 -1.22 -1.90 -13.63
CA ALA A 135 -2.01 -2.41 -14.73
C ALA A 135 -1.10 -2.83 -15.89
N THR A 136 -1.66 -3.51 -16.87
CA THR A 136 -0.97 -3.96 -18.10
C THR A 136 -1.41 -3.22 -19.36
N ASP A 137 -2.50 -2.44 -19.27
CA ASP A 137 -3.11 -1.76 -20.42
C ASP A 137 -3.73 -0.41 -20.02
N ALA A 138 -4.08 0.39 -21.01
CA ALA A 138 -4.68 1.71 -20.80
C ALA A 138 -6.08 1.66 -20.13
N PRO A 139 -6.98 0.73 -20.44
CA PRO A 139 -8.22 0.55 -19.68
C PRO A 139 -7.99 0.26 -18.20
N GLY A 140 -7.04 -0.62 -17.87
CA GLY A 140 -6.65 -0.92 -16.50
C GLY A 140 -6.10 0.28 -15.76
N VAL A 141 -5.22 1.07 -16.40
CA VAL A 141 -4.71 2.32 -15.83
C VAL A 141 -5.84 3.29 -15.51
N ARG A 142 -6.78 3.49 -16.44
CA ARG A 142 -7.96 4.36 -16.22
C ARG A 142 -8.83 3.85 -15.05
N SER A 143 -8.97 2.54 -14.91
CA SER A 143 -9.69 1.93 -13.77
C SER A 143 -9.00 2.23 -12.44
N VAL A 144 -7.67 2.09 -12.41
CA VAL A 144 -6.87 2.40 -11.20
C VAL A 144 -6.98 3.88 -10.83
N ILE A 145 -6.90 4.81 -11.80
CA ILE A 145 -7.05 6.25 -11.55
C ILE A 145 -8.43 6.56 -10.93
N LYS A 146 -9.51 5.94 -11.44
CA LYS A 146 -10.85 6.09 -10.85
C LYS A 146 -10.90 5.55 -9.42
N SER A 147 -10.26 4.40 -9.17
CA SER A 147 -10.19 3.81 -7.83
C SER A 147 -9.42 4.69 -6.85
N ILE A 148 -8.32 5.33 -7.28
CA ILE A 148 -7.55 6.27 -6.47
C ILE A 148 -8.42 7.48 -6.07
N ALA A 149 -9.16 8.06 -7.02
CA ALA A 149 -10.07 9.18 -6.73
C ALA A 149 -11.14 8.77 -5.72
N LYS A 150 -11.73 7.58 -5.85
CA LYS A 150 -12.72 7.03 -4.92
C LYS A 150 -12.12 6.78 -3.53
N ALA A 151 -10.94 6.15 -3.45
CA ALA A 151 -10.25 5.89 -2.19
C ALA A 151 -9.98 7.20 -1.42
N LYS A 152 -9.50 8.24 -2.13
CA LYS A 152 -9.29 9.57 -1.55
C LYS A 152 -10.59 10.15 -0.98
N ALA A 153 -11.69 10.04 -1.70
CA ALA A 153 -13.01 10.54 -1.24
C ALA A 153 -13.54 9.77 -0.03
N GLN A 154 -13.18 8.49 0.11
CA GLN A 154 -13.58 7.63 1.24
C GLN A 154 -12.63 7.73 2.45
N GLY A 155 -11.49 8.43 2.35
CA GLY A 155 -10.47 8.47 3.39
C GLY A 155 -9.65 7.18 3.49
N THR A 156 -9.65 6.32 2.46
CA THR A 156 -8.79 5.15 2.38
C THR A 156 -7.52 5.43 1.58
N SER A 157 -6.48 4.64 1.78
CA SER A 157 -5.18 4.82 1.15
C SER A 157 -4.89 3.71 0.14
N ILE A 158 -4.31 4.07 -1.00
CA ILE A 158 -3.69 3.14 -1.94
C ILE A 158 -2.20 3.50 -1.99
N VAL A 159 -1.35 2.51 -1.73
CA VAL A 159 0.12 2.64 -1.83
C VAL A 159 0.62 1.64 -2.86
N ASP A 160 1.48 2.11 -3.75
CA ASP A 160 2.13 1.27 -4.75
C ASP A 160 3.48 0.70 -4.27
N GLY A 161 3.85 -0.45 -4.78
CA GLY A 161 5.09 -1.15 -4.48
C GLY A 161 6.30 -0.61 -5.25
N PHE A 162 6.37 0.68 -5.54
CA PHE A 162 7.54 1.33 -6.16
C PHE A 162 8.69 1.47 -5.15
N VAL A 163 9.40 0.38 -4.91
CA VAL A 163 10.48 0.29 -3.91
C VAL A 163 11.51 1.41 -4.09
N TRP A 164 11.92 1.70 -5.32
CA TRP A 164 12.96 2.70 -5.60
C TRP A 164 12.57 4.13 -5.17
N ARG A 165 11.29 4.44 -5.17
CA ARG A 165 10.81 5.74 -4.67
C ARG A 165 11.13 5.95 -3.19
N TRP A 166 11.25 4.86 -2.44
CA TRP A 166 11.39 4.87 -0.98
C TRP A 166 12.79 4.53 -0.49
N THR A 167 13.69 4.00 -1.35
CA THR A 167 15.08 3.70 -1.00
C THR A 167 15.90 4.98 -0.88
N TYR A 168 16.68 5.09 0.18
CA TYR A 168 17.51 6.27 0.44
C TYR A 168 18.51 6.54 -0.67
N ALA A 169 19.18 5.49 -1.19
CA ALA A 169 20.16 5.62 -2.26
C ALA A 169 19.57 6.25 -3.53
N GLN A 170 18.41 5.76 -4.01
CA GLN A 170 17.77 6.33 -5.18
C GLN A 170 17.27 7.76 -4.92
N ARG A 171 16.73 8.03 -3.75
CA ARG A 171 16.28 9.39 -3.40
C ARG A 171 17.45 10.39 -3.38
N ASP A 172 18.60 10.01 -2.84
CA ASP A 172 19.79 10.84 -2.85
C ASP A 172 20.33 11.02 -4.27
N THR A 173 20.41 9.95 -5.07
CA THR A 173 20.81 10.01 -6.48
C THR A 173 19.93 10.97 -7.27
N TYR A 174 18.60 10.84 -7.19
CA TYR A 174 17.67 11.74 -7.88
C TYR A 174 17.80 13.19 -7.40
N LYS A 175 17.98 13.39 -6.09
CA LYS A 175 18.21 14.74 -5.55
C LYS A 175 19.44 15.39 -6.16
N ARG A 176 20.54 14.67 -6.33
CA ARG A 176 21.78 15.14 -6.94
C ARG A 176 21.61 15.40 -8.43
N ILE A 177 20.96 14.48 -9.17
CA ILE A 177 20.66 14.67 -10.60
C ILE A 177 19.84 15.93 -10.81
N LEU A 178 18.74 16.10 -10.08
CA LEU A 178 17.89 17.27 -10.18
C LEU A 178 18.53 18.54 -9.63
N GLY A 179 19.54 18.40 -8.74
CA GLY A 179 20.35 19.50 -8.22
C GLY A 179 21.45 19.98 -9.17
N GLY A 180 21.67 19.28 -10.30
CA GLY A 180 22.65 19.66 -11.32
C GLY A 180 24.05 19.05 -11.11
N ASP A 181 24.24 18.11 -10.19
CA ASP A 181 25.55 17.48 -9.90
C ASP A 181 26.14 16.75 -11.13
N ILE A 182 25.30 16.37 -12.09
CA ILE A 182 25.70 15.72 -13.36
C ILE A 182 25.56 16.64 -14.59
N GLY A 183 25.39 17.95 -14.38
CA GLY A 183 25.10 18.92 -15.43
C GLY A 183 23.60 19.13 -15.63
N THR A 184 23.25 19.98 -16.59
CA THR A 184 21.85 20.24 -16.95
C THR A 184 21.30 19.07 -17.79
N THR A 185 20.19 18.50 -17.34
CA THR A 185 19.42 17.60 -18.22
C THR A 185 18.61 18.43 -19.21
N ASP A 186 18.78 18.15 -20.50
CA ASP A 186 17.91 18.70 -21.54
C ASP A 186 16.45 18.32 -21.22
N PRO A 187 15.47 19.23 -21.41
CA PRO A 187 14.04 18.91 -21.29
C PRO A 187 13.59 17.69 -22.07
N ASP A 188 14.29 17.33 -23.15
CA ASP A 188 14.02 16.15 -23.97
C ASP A 188 14.68 14.87 -23.44
N GLY A 189 15.36 14.91 -22.29
CA GLY A 189 15.90 13.75 -21.59
C GLY A 189 17.22 13.18 -22.14
N TYR A 190 17.89 13.90 -23.01
CA TYR A 190 19.23 13.54 -23.45
C TYR A 190 20.30 14.20 -22.56
N PHE A 191 21.29 13.41 -22.15
CA PHE A 191 22.49 13.94 -21.48
C PHE A 191 23.37 14.61 -22.53
N GLY A 192 23.63 15.87 -22.37
CA GLY A 192 24.65 16.60 -23.14
C GLY A 192 26.05 16.33 -22.60
#